data_f16c37b02dce66f8b974db97e8ab83a2
#
_entry.id   f16c37b02dce66f8b974db97e8ab83a2
#
_cell.length_a   1.000
_cell.length_b   1.000
_cell.length_c   1.000
_cell.angle_alpha   90.00
_cell.angle_beta   90.00
_cell.angle_gamma   90.00
#
_symmetry.space_group_name_H-M   'P 1'
#
loop_
_entity.id
_entity.type
_entity.pdbx_description
1 polymer ?
#
loop_
_entity_poly.entity_id
_entity_poly.type
_entity_poly.pdbx_seq_one_letter_code
_entity_poly.pdbx_strand_id
1 'polypeptide(L)'
;MEQLLFSLNATIPVFLVMVIGYVLQQLHVTNDSFVKTLNSFNYKITLPVLLFKDMSTADFYSVWDTGYVLFCFFVTLFCIVITWVVAGIFYKNKSRLGELVQASYRSSAAVLGIAFIQNIYGNSVMAPLMIVGAVPLYNIAAVLILSFTGPDAKGFDKESLLRSLKGIITNPIIISIALGMLSSACRIHYPVIISKTISNVAVLATPLALIGLGAGFEGKKALKLLAPTGVATVLKLVVWPALFLPLAVHFGFTGEKLVAILIMLGSPTTVSCYIMAKNMNHEGTLTSSVVVATTFLSSVTLTVFLFILRSLQLI
;
A
#
# COMPACT_ATOMS: atom_id res chain seq x y z
N MET A 1 17.66 -3.79 -20.50
CA MET A 1 17.42 -2.34 -20.63
C MET A 1 15.93 -2.00 -20.63
N GLU A 2 15.11 -2.70 -21.37
CA GLU A 2 13.64 -2.48 -21.43
C GLU A 2 12.92 -2.57 -20.07
N GLN A 3 13.29 -3.51 -19.21
CA GLN A 3 12.67 -3.65 -17.88
C GLN A 3 13.01 -2.49 -16.94
N LEU A 4 14.23 -1.98 -17.02
CA LEU A 4 14.63 -0.79 -16.24
C LEU A 4 13.85 0.43 -16.72
N LEU A 5 13.78 0.64 -18.03
CA LEU A 5 12.98 1.73 -18.62
C LEU A 5 11.51 1.61 -18.22
N PHE A 6 10.96 0.40 -18.24
CA PHE A 6 9.57 0.16 -17.81
C PHE A 6 9.38 0.49 -16.32
N SER A 7 10.26 -0.01 -15.45
CA SER A 7 10.20 0.28 -14.01
C SER A 7 10.33 1.77 -13.72
N LEU A 8 11.22 2.48 -14.44
CA LEU A 8 11.37 3.93 -14.34
C LEU A 8 10.11 4.66 -14.84
N ASN A 9 9.54 4.26 -15.97
CA ASN A 9 8.30 4.84 -16.50
C ASN A 9 7.11 4.65 -15.55
N ALA A 10 7.08 3.58 -14.76
CA ALA A 10 6.04 3.36 -13.76
C ALA A 10 6.25 4.15 -12.47
N THR A 11 7.49 4.39 -12.05
CA THR A 11 7.81 4.98 -10.74
C THR A 11 8.15 6.48 -10.81
N ILE A 12 8.83 6.95 -11.86
CA ILE A 12 9.20 8.36 -12.00
C ILE A 12 7.97 9.28 -12.04
N PRO A 13 6.89 9.01 -12.79
CA PRO A 13 5.69 9.87 -12.76
C PRO A 13 5.09 10.01 -11.37
N VAL A 14 5.06 8.91 -10.59
CA VAL A 14 4.58 8.93 -9.20
C VAL A 14 5.43 9.86 -8.35
N PHE A 15 6.76 9.75 -8.48
CA PHE A 15 7.70 10.63 -7.78
C PHE A 15 7.55 12.10 -8.21
N LEU A 16 7.40 12.37 -9.50
CA LEU A 16 7.24 13.74 -10.03
C LEU A 16 5.96 14.41 -9.51
N VAL A 17 4.86 13.67 -9.35
CA VAL A 17 3.62 14.22 -8.75
C VAL A 17 3.86 14.62 -7.28
N MET A 18 4.65 13.87 -6.53
CA MET A 18 5.06 14.28 -5.17
C MET A 18 5.91 15.55 -5.20
N VAL A 19 6.87 15.65 -6.14
CA VAL A 19 7.70 16.84 -6.32
C VAL A 19 6.84 18.05 -6.67
N ILE A 20 5.84 17.90 -7.55
CA ILE A 20 4.88 18.97 -7.86
C ILE A 20 4.16 19.41 -6.57
N GLY A 21 3.64 18.50 -5.76
CA GLY A 21 3.03 18.84 -4.48
C GLY A 21 3.96 19.64 -3.56
N TYR A 22 5.22 19.22 -3.44
CA TYR A 22 6.23 19.92 -2.66
C TYR A 22 6.49 21.35 -3.20
N VAL A 23 6.67 21.48 -4.51
CA VAL A 23 6.89 22.80 -5.17
C VAL A 23 5.70 23.73 -4.96
N LEU A 24 4.46 23.24 -5.10
CA LEU A 24 3.25 24.03 -4.87
C LEU A 24 3.19 24.57 -3.43
N GLN A 25 3.65 23.81 -2.46
CA GLN A 25 3.75 24.27 -1.05
C GLN A 25 4.83 25.35 -0.89
N GLN A 26 6.01 25.17 -1.52
CA GLN A 26 7.08 26.18 -1.47
C GLN A 26 6.69 27.49 -2.17
N LEU A 27 5.91 27.41 -3.24
CA LEU A 27 5.36 28.56 -3.95
C LEU A 27 4.14 29.18 -3.28
N HIS A 28 3.71 28.69 -2.10
CA HIS A 28 2.54 29.14 -1.36
C HIS A 28 1.21 29.05 -2.15
N VAL A 29 1.15 28.23 -3.20
CA VAL A 29 -0.09 27.90 -3.92
C VAL A 29 -0.99 27.02 -3.05
N THR A 30 -0.37 26.15 -2.25
CA THR A 30 -1.04 25.35 -1.20
C THR A 30 -0.55 25.79 0.17
N ASN A 31 -1.33 25.48 1.20
CA ASN A 31 -0.99 25.75 2.60
C ASN A 31 -1.35 24.54 3.49
N ASP A 32 -0.96 24.57 4.75
CA ASP A 32 -1.20 23.46 5.69
C ASP A 32 -2.68 23.13 5.87
N SER A 33 -3.54 24.14 5.83
CA SER A 33 -5.00 23.96 5.91
C SER A 33 -5.53 23.20 4.68
N PHE A 34 -5.07 23.57 3.49
CA PHE A 34 -5.40 22.85 2.26
C PHE A 34 -4.92 21.39 2.32
N VAL A 35 -3.65 21.15 2.72
CA VAL A 35 -3.10 19.81 2.84
C VAL A 35 -3.91 18.96 3.82
N LYS A 36 -4.31 19.54 4.96
CA LYS A 36 -5.15 18.84 5.95
C LYS A 36 -6.52 18.49 5.37
N THR A 37 -7.16 19.42 4.68
CA THR A 37 -8.46 19.20 4.05
C THR A 37 -8.37 18.16 2.94
N LEU A 38 -7.34 18.24 2.10
CA LEU A 38 -7.06 17.30 1.01
C LEU A 38 -6.86 15.87 1.54
N ASN A 39 -6.06 15.72 2.59
CA ASN A 39 -5.81 14.43 3.23
C ASN A 39 -7.11 13.85 3.84
N SER A 40 -7.93 14.69 4.47
CA SER A 40 -9.22 14.28 5.03
C SER A 40 -10.23 13.88 3.95
N PHE A 41 -10.32 14.64 2.87
CA PHE A 41 -11.16 14.32 1.71
C PHE A 41 -10.73 12.98 1.07
N ASN A 42 -9.43 12.82 0.89
CA ASN A 42 -8.88 11.60 0.31
C ASN A 42 -9.18 10.37 1.19
N TYR A 43 -8.98 10.49 2.51
CA TYR A 43 -9.27 9.41 3.46
C TYR A 43 -10.75 9.03 3.51
N LYS A 44 -11.65 10.03 3.48
CA LYS A 44 -13.09 9.81 3.67
C LYS A 44 -13.84 9.44 2.39
N ILE A 45 -13.34 9.87 1.23
CA ILE A 45 -14.07 9.76 -0.04
C ILE A 45 -13.26 8.98 -1.07
N THR A 46 -12.15 9.52 -1.58
CA THR A 46 -11.52 8.97 -2.78
C THR A 46 -10.83 7.63 -2.57
N LEU A 47 -10.14 7.43 -1.44
CA LEU A 47 -9.56 6.13 -1.08
C LEU A 47 -10.62 5.04 -0.84
N PRO A 48 -11.69 5.27 -0.06
CA PRO A 48 -12.81 4.34 0.04
C PRO A 48 -13.40 3.96 -1.32
N VAL A 49 -13.65 4.93 -2.20
CA VAL A 49 -14.22 4.65 -3.53
C VAL A 49 -13.24 3.86 -4.41
N LEU A 50 -11.93 4.16 -4.33
CA LEU A 50 -10.90 3.37 -5.02
C LEU A 50 -10.91 1.93 -4.55
N LEU A 51 -10.85 1.69 -3.23
CA LEU A 51 -10.82 0.34 -2.68
C LEU A 51 -12.13 -0.43 -2.91
N PHE A 52 -13.27 0.26 -2.84
CA PHE A 52 -14.55 -0.32 -3.26
C PHE A 52 -14.50 -0.78 -4.72
N LYS A 53 -14.03 0.07 -5.63
CA LYS A 53 -13.89 -0.25 -7.06
C LYS A 53 -12.98 -1.47 -7.23
N ASP A 54 -11.78 -1.45 -6.65
CA ASP A 54 -10.80 -2.53 -6.80
C ASP A 54 -11.36 -3.88 -6.31
N MET A 55 -12.08 -3.88 -5.18
CA MET A 55 -12.69 -5.10 -4.65
C MET A 55 -13.94 -5.53 -5.42
N SER A 56 -14.78 -4.59 -5.89
CA SER A 56 -16.02 -4.90 -6.60
C SER A 56 -15.79 -5.42 -8.02
N THR A 57 -14.67 -5.06 -8.64
CA THR A 57 -14.30 -5.51 -9.99
C THR A 57 -13.44 -6.77 -10.00
N ALA A 58 -12.98 -7.25 -8.84
CA ALA A 58 -12.24 -8.49 -8.74
C ALA A 58 -13.13 -9.68 -9.06
N ASP A 59 -12.78 -10.47 -10.08
CA ASP A 59 -13.52 -11.69 -10.45
C ASP A 59 -13.04 -12.86 -9.58
N PHE A 60 -13.80 -13.15 -8.54
CA PHE A 60 -13.52 -14.25 -7.61
C PHE A 60 -13.84 -15.65 -8.17
N TYR A 61 -14.55 -15.75 -9.29
CA TYR A 61 -15.11 -17.03 -9.74
C TYR A 61 -14.41 -17.62 -10.94
N SER A 62 -13.89 -16.80 -11.86
CA SER A 62 -13.39 -17.29 -13.16
C SER A 62 -12.02 -17.96 -13.08
N VAL A 63 -11.17 -17.55 -12.11
CA VAL A 63 -9.75 -17.97 -12.03
C VAL A 63 -9.34 -18.24 -10.58
N TRP A 64 -10.28 -18.66 -9.73
CA TRP A 64 -10.01 -18.85 -8.29
C TRP A 64 -8.96 -19.92 -8.03
N ASP A 65 -7.88 -19.52 -7.37
CA ASP A 65 -6.83 -20.41 -6.88
C ASP A 65 -6.69 -20.22 -5.36
N THR A 66 -7.30 -21.12 -4.61
CA THR A 66 -7.31 -21.06 -3.14
C THR A 66 -5.88 -21.12 -2.57
N GLY A 67 -5.01 -21.96 -3.13
CA GLY A 67 -3.63 -22.08 -2.67
C GLY A 67 -2.85 -20.78 -2.82
N TYR A 68 -3.02 -20.12 -3.97
CA TYR A 68 -2.39 -18.83 -4.26
C TYR A 68 -2.90 -17.70 -3.36
N VAL A 69 -4.21 -17.59 -3.18
CA VAL A 69 -4.83 -16.56 -2.31
C VAL A 69 -4.41 -16.76 -0.85
N LEU A 70 -4.42 -18.01 -0.36
CA LEU A 70 -3.96 -18.33 1.00
C LEU A 70 -2.46 -18.04 1.18
N PHE A 71 -1.63 -18.34 0.18
CA PHE A 71 -0.22 -17.98 0.21
C PHE A 71 -0.05 -16.47 0.36
N CYS A 72 -0.70 -15.66 -0.48
CA CYS A 72 -0.66 -14.20 -0.40
C CYS A 72 -1.13 -13.69 0.98
N PHE A 73 -2.20 -14.28 1.51
CA PHE A 73 -2.74 -13.94 2.83
C PHE A 73 -1.77 -14.25 3.96
N PHE A 74 -1.25 -15.48 4.05
CA PHE A 74 -0.37 -15.89 5.14
C PHE A 74 1.00 -15.21 5.09
N VAL A 75 1.56 -15.01 3.89
CA VAL A 75 2.81 -14.24 3.73
C VAL A 75 2.60 -12.79 4.18
N THR A 76 1.50 -12.17 3.78
CA THR A 76 1.16 -10.82 4.23
C THR A 76 0.99 -10.75 5.74
N LEU A 77 0.25 -11.69 6.32
CA LEU A 77 0.05 -11.79 7.77
C LEU A 77 1.38 -11.95 8.51
N PHE A 78 2.26 -12.80 8.00
CA PHE A 78 3.60 -12.99 8.56
C PHE A 78 4.41 -11.70 8.55
N CYS A 79 4.46 -10.99 7.40
CA CYS A 79 5.15 -9.71 7.29
C CYS A 79 4.63 -8.69 8.31
N ILE A 80 3.31 -8.61 8.50
CA ILE A 80 2.67 -7.72 9.47
C ILE A 80 3.08 -8.08 10.89
N VAL A 81 2.88 -9.35 11.28
CA VAL A 81 3.11 -9.81 12.66
C VAL A 81 4.59 -9.68 13.03
N ILE A 82 5.49 -10.15 12.17
CA ILE A 82 6.93 -10.08 12.43
C ILE A 82 7.40 -8.63 12.50
N THR A 83 6.98 -7.78 11.57
CA THR A 83 7.35 -6.36 11.62
C THR A 83 6.83 -5.71 12.90
N TRP A 84 5.60 -5.98 13.29
CA TRP A 84 5.00 -5.39 14.50
C TRP A 84 5.70 -5.87 15.78
N VAL A 85 5.95 -7.16 15.90
CA VAL A 85 6.63 -7.74 17.07
C VAL A 85 8.07 -7.23 17.16
N VAL A 86 8.85 -7.35 16.08
CA VAL A 86 10.26 -6.92 16.06
C VAL A 86 10.38 -5.41 16.30
N ALA A 87 9.61 -4.59 15.59
CA ALA A 87 9.61 -3.16 15.81
C ALA A 87 9.08 -2.81 17.22
N GLY A 88 8.10 -3.54 17.74
CA GLY A 88 7.59 -3.38 19.09
C GLY A 88 8.66 -3.59 20.18
N ILE A 89 9.61 -4.49 19.95
CA ILE A 89 10.72 -4.77 20.88
C ILE A 89 11.85 -3.75 20.70
N PHE A 90 12.30 -3.53 19.47
CA PHE A 90 13.55 -2.81 19.20
C PHE A 90 13.36 -1.31 18.94
N TYR A 91 12.19 -0.86 18.47
CA TYR A 91 11.97 0.53 18.14
C TYR A 91 11.51 1.34 19.38
N LYS A 92 12.40 2.19 19.87
CA LYS A 92 12.20 2.93 21.14
C LYS A 92 11.07 3.96 21.07
N ASN A 93 10.89 4.61 19.92
CA ASN A 93 9.89 5.67 19.76
C ASN A 93 8.50 5.07 19.46
N LYS A 94 7.73 4.83 20.51
CA LYS A 94 6.41 4.17 20.42
C LYS A 94 5.38 5.03 19.67
N SER A 95 5.47 6.35 19.66
CA SER A 95 4.54 7.22 18.92
C SER A 95 4.67 7.10 17.40
N ARG A 96 5.82 6.64 16.90
CA ARG A 96 6.07 6.39 15.46
C ARG A 96 6.09 4.93 15.10
N LEU A 97 5.86 4.03 16.06
CA LEU A 97 5.88 2.59 15.83
C LEU A 97 4.88 2.18 14.74
N GLY A 98 3.66 2.68 14.81
CA GLY A 98 2.62 2.37 13.82
C GLY A 98 2.97 2.82 12.42
N GLU A 99 3.61 4.00 12.29
CA GLU A 99 4.11 4.49 11.00
C GLU A 99 5.18 3.56 10.42
N LEU A 100 6.16 3.17 11.26
CA LEU A 100 7.24 2.26 10.85
C LEU A 100 6.68 0.91 10.38
N VAL A 101 5.82 0.31 11.20
CA VAL A 101 5.28 -1.02 10.92
C VAL A 101 4.48 -1.02 9.64
N GLN A 102 3.46 -0.14 9.49
CA GLN A 102 2.64 -0.13 8.28
C GLN A 102 3.43 0.20 7.01
N ALA A 103 4.42 1.09 7.09
CA ALA A 103 5.25 1.46 5.95
C ALA A 103 6.17 0.31 5.49
N SER A 104 6.53 -0.61 6.38
CA SER A 104 7.43 -1.73 6.11
C SER A 104 6.77 -2.92 5.43
N TYR A 105 5.43 -3.06 5.47
CA TYR A 105 4.76 -4.20 4.83
C TYR A 105 3.79 -3.82 3.71
N ARG A 106 3.17 -2.64 3.76
CA ARG A 106 2.16 -2.25 2.78
C ARG A 106 2.76 -1.94 1.42
N SER A 107 2.11 -2.41 0.38
CA SER A 107 2.51 -2.25 -1.02
C SER A 107 1.51 -1.44 -1.82
N SER A 108 1.98 -0.77 -2.86
CA SER A 108 1.16 -0.19 -3.93
C SER A 108 0.72 -1.27 -4.94
N ALA A 109 0.27 -2.43 -4.41
CA ALA A 109 0.02 -3.63 -5.21
C ALA A 109 -1.12 -3.47 -6.21
N ALA A 110 -2.21 -2.79 -5.83
CA ALA A 110 -3.36 -2.59 -6.71
C ALA A 110 -3.02 -1.66 -7.90
N VAL A 111 -2.27 -0.58 -7.67
CA VAL A 111 -1.97 0.40 -8.72
C VAL A 111 -0.83 -0.07 -9.63
N LEU A 112 0.29 -0.47 -9.03
CA LEU A 112 1.47 -0.88 -9.80
C LEU A 112 1.38 -2.33 -10.26
N GLY A 113 0.74 -3.23 -9.48
CA GLY A 113 0.68 -4.65 -9.77
C GLY A 113 0.00 -4.93 -11.10
N ILE A 114 -1.19 -4.38 -11.31
CA ILE A 114 -1.94 -4.56 -12.55
C ILE A 114 -1.12 -4.04 -13.74
N ALA A 115 -0.56 -2.83 -13.63
CA ALA A 115 0.21 -2.22 -14.71
C ALA A 115 1.48 -3.03 -15.06
N PHE A 116 2.21 -3.53 -14.05
CA PHE A 116 3.39 -4.37 -14.27
C PHE A 116 3.05 -5.70 -14.95
N ILE A 117 2.01 -6.39 -14.45
CA ILE A 117 1.61 -7.68 -14.98
C ILE A 117 1.08 -7.53 -16.42
N GLN A 118 0.23 -6.52 -16.68
CA GLN A 118 -0.26 -6.24 -18.04
C GLN A 118 0.86 -5.93 -19.03
N ASN A 119 1.90 -5.22 -18.60
CA ASN A 119 3.03 -4.91 -19.46
C ASN A 119 3.87 -6.16 -19.82
N ILE A 120 4.03 -7.09 -18.86
CA ILE A 120 4.86 -8.29 -19.05
C ILE A 120 4.08 -9.38 -19.82
N TYR A 121 2.79 -9.56 -19.51
CA TYR A 121 1.98 -10.68 -20.00
C TYR A 121 0.85 -10.30 -20.96
N GLY A 122 0.61 -9.00 -21.19
CA GLY A 122 -0.50 -8.50 -22.01
C GLY A 122 -1.87 -8.55 -21.34
N ASN A 123 -1.99 -9.22 -20.19
CA ASN A 123 -3.19 -9.31 -19.36
C ASN A 123 -2.81 -9.29 -17.87
N SER A 124 -3.79 -9.25 -16.97
CA SER A 124 -3.55 -9.24 -15.52
C SER A 124 -4.60 -10.10 -14.80
N VAL A 125 -4.53 -11.41 -15.03
CA VAL A 125 -5.51 -12.37 -14.48
C VAL A 125 -5.23 -12.67 -13.01
N MET A 126 -3.96 -12.74 -12.60
CA MET A 126 -3.56 -13.11 -11.25
C MET A 126 -3.48 -11.93 -10.27
N ALA A 127 -3.39 -10.68 -10.78
CA ALA A 127 -3.35 -9.50 -9.93
C ALA A 127 -4.58 -9.34 -9.02
N PRO A 128 -5.83 -9.53 -9.47
CA PRO A 128 -7.01 -9.47 -8.61
C PRO A 128 -6.96 -10.47 -7.45
N LEU A 129 -6.49 -11.70 -7.67
CA LEU A 129 -6.40 -12.72 -6.62
C LEU A 129 -5.36 -12.35 -5.56
N MET A 130 -4.21 -11.80 -5.96
CA MET A 130 -3.20 -11.26 -5.05
C MET A 130 -3.78 -10.09 -4.24
N ILE A 131 -4.52 -9.19 -4.89
CA ILE A 131 -5.16 -8.04 -4.23
C ILE A 131 -6.12 -8.51 -3.15
N VAL A 132 -6.95 -9.51 -3.44
CA VAL A 132 -7.90 -10.11 -2.48
C VAL A 132 -7.18 -10.74 -1.29
N GLY A 133 -6.09 -11.46 -1.53
CA GLY A 133 -5.31 -12.10 -0.48
C GLY A 133 -4.58 -11.10 0.45
N ALA A 134 -4.16 -9.96 -0.07
CA ALA A 134 -3.27 -9.05 0.65
C ALA A 134 -3.93 -7.72 1.07
N VAL A 135 -4.67 -7.05 0.20
CA VAL A 135 -5.09 -5.65 0.40
C VAL A 135 -6.10 -5.45 1.53
N PRO A 136 -7.12 -6.32 1.73
CA PRO A 136 -7.98 -6.22 2.90
C PRO A 136 -7.17 -6.30 4.20
N LEU A 137 -6.23 -7.25 4.27
CA LEU A 137 -5.37 -7.46 5.44
C LEU A 137 -4.46 -6.26 5.69
N TYR A 138 -3.87 -5.66 4.64
CA TYR A 138 -3.09 -4.43 4.74
C TYR A 138 -3.84 -3.31 5.44
N ASN A 139 -5.09 -3.10 5.07
CA ASN A 139 -5.89 -1.98 5.58
C ASN A 139 -6.41 -2.25 6.99
N ILE A 140 -6.90 -3.46 7.27
CA ILE A 140 -7.36 -3.84 8.61
C ILE A 140 -6.20 -3.75 9.61
N ALA A 141 -5.06 -4.34 9.28
CA ALA A 141 -3.89 -4.30 10.15
C ALA A 141 -3.36 -2.87 10.36
N ALA A 142 -3.37 -2.02 9.31
CA ALA A 142 -2.94 -0.64 9.46
C ALA A 142 -3.84 0.15 10.43
N VAL A 143 -5.17 -0.02 10.34
CA VAL A 143 -6.11 0.63 11.28
C VAL A 143 -5.85 0.14 12.70
N LEU A 144 -5.70 -1.17 12.91
CA LEU A 144 -5.37 -1.75 14.22
C LEU A 144 -4.08 -1.18 14.77
N ILE A 145 -2.98 -1.29 14.02
CA ILE A 145 -1.65 -0.88 14.45
C ILE A 145 -1.62 0.61 14.78
N LEU A 146 -2.17 1.47 13.91
CA LEU A 146 -2.21 2.91 14.14
C LEU A 146 -3.09 3.26 15.36
N SER A 147 -4.20 2.55 15.59
CA SER A 147 -5.04 2.79 16.75
C SER A 147 -4.34 2.45 18.06
N PHE A 148 -3.54 1.37 18.09
CA PHE A 148 -2.82 0.94 19.31
C PHE A 148 -1.49 1.64 19.54
N THR A 149 -0.96 2.38 18.57
CA THR A 149 0.35 3.03 18.65
C THR A 149 0.26 4.57 18.54
N GLY A 150 -0.94 5.10 18.45
CA GLY A 150 -1.17 6.55 18.36
C GLY A 150 -0.82 7.32 19.64
N PRO A 151 -0.71 8.66 19.56
CA PRO A 151 -0.44 9.50 20.71
C PRO A 151 -1.48 9.36 21.83
N ASP A 152 -2.71 9.00 21.47
CA ASP A 152 -3.84 8.80 22.38
C ASP A 152 -3.99 7.34 22.87
N ALA A 153 -3.04 6.46 22.52
CA ALA A 153 -3.09 5.04 22.90
C ALA A 153 -2.84 4.88 24.41
N LYS A 154 -3.88 4.53 25.16
CA LYS A 154 -3.82 4.32 26.62
C LYS A 154 -3.42 2.89 27.03
N GLY A 155 -2.77 2.13 26.14
CA GLY A 155 -2.40 0.73 26.40
C GLY A 155 -3.50 -0.28 26.00
N PHE A 156 -3.30 -1.55 26.38
CA PHE A 156 -4.21 -2.66 26.06
C PHE A 156 -5.26 -2.84 27.18
N ASP A 157 -6.07 -1.84 27.45
CA ASP A 157 -7.24 -1.99 28.33
C ASP A 157 -8.52 -2.30 27.53
N LYS A 158 -9.56 -2.77 28.23
CA LYS A 158 -10.84 -3.17 27.62
C LYS A 158 -11.53 -2.00 26.91
N GLU A 159 -11.38 -0.78 27.43
CA GLU A 159 -11.98 0.41 26.81
C GLU A 159 -11.25 0.82 25.53
N SER A 160 -9.91 0.73 25.52
CA SER A 160 -9.09 0.97 24.34
C SER A 160 -9.37 -0.05 23.25
N LEU A 161 -9.57 -1.32 23.63
CA LEU A 161 -9.97 -2.38 22.69
C LEU A 161 -11.34 -2.11 22.07
N LEU A 162 -12.34 -1.76 22.87
CA LEU A 162 -13.69 -1.43 22.39
C LEU A 162 -13.69 -0.19 21.48
N ARG A 163 -12.92 0.86 21.83
CA ARG A 163 -12.75 2.04 20.98
C ARG A 163 -12.07 1.70 19.64
N SER A 164 -11.05 0.86 19.69
CA SER A 164 -10.37 0.40 18.48
C SER A 164 -11.28 -0.43 17.60
N LEU A 165 -12.06 -1.36 18.16
CA LEU A 165 -13.05 -2.15 17.42
C LEU A 165 -14.13 -1.25 16.80
N LYS A 166 -14.67 -0.28 17.54
CA LYS A 166 -15.60 0.71 17.01
C LYS A 166 -14.95 1.51 15.88
N GLY A 167 -13.71 1.97 16.06
CA GLY A 167 -12.93 2.67 15.04
C GLY A 167 -12.74 1.85 13.76
N ILE A 168 -12.55 0.54 13.87
CA ILE A 168 -12.45 -0.37 12.73
C ILE A 168 -13.78 -0.46 11.99
N ILE A 169 -14.88 -0.75 12.71
CA ILE A 169 -16.20 -0.96 12.10
C ILE A 169 -16.72 0.34 11.45
N THR A 170 -16.37 1.51 11.98
CA THR A 170 -16.76 2.81 11.44
C THR A 170 -15.76 3.39 10.44
N ASN A 171 -14.66 2.68 10.18
CA ASN A 171 -13.62 3.17 9.26
C ASN A 171 -14.13 3.12 7.81
N PRO A 172 -14.13 4.27 7.08
CA PRO A 172 -14.66 4.31 5.72
C PRO A 172 -13.89 3.39 4.76
N ILE A 173 -12.60 3.16 4.99
CA ILE A 173 -11.77 2.27 4.19
C ILE A 173 -12.20 0.80 4.39
N ILE A 174 -12.44 0.39 5.63
CA ILE A 174 -12.85 -1.00 5.94
C ILE A 174 -14.27 -1.27 5.42
N ILE A 175 -15.18 -0.30 5.62
CA ILE A 175 -16.54 -0.40 5.10
C ILE A 175 -16.54 -0.53 3.57
N SER A 176 -15.74 0.28 2.87
CA SER A 176 -15.67 0.24 1.41
C SER A 176 -15.09 -1.07 0.87
N ILE A 177 -14.08 -1.64 1.52
CA ILE A 177 -13.53 -2.95 1.19
C ILE A 177 -14.60 -4.03 1.37
N ALA A 178 -15.29 -4.05 2.51
CA ALA A 178 -16.35 -5.02 2.79
C ALA A 178 -17.50 -4.94 1.78
N LEU A 179 -17.96 -3.72 1.45
CA LEU A 179 -19.01 -3.51 0.45
C LEU A 179 -18.54 -3.91 -0.96
N GLY A 180 -17.29 -3.62 -1.33
CA GLY A 180 -16.71 -4.03 -2.60
C GLY A 180 -16.62 -5.54 -2.73
N MET A 181 -16.13 -6.23 -1.71
CA MET A 181 -16.08 -7.69 -1.68
C MET A 181 -17.49 -8.32 -1.75
N LEU A 182 -18.45 -7.76 -1.00
CA LEU A 182 -19.85 -8.22 -1.04
C LEU A 182 -20.45 -8.01 -2.44
N SER A 183 -20.19 -6.85 -3.07
CA SER A 183 -20.64 -6.55 -4.44
C SER A 183 -20.12 -7.57 -5.45
N SER A 184 -18.83 -7.89 -5.39
CA SER A 184 -18.22 -8.91 -6.25
C SER A 184 -18.77 -10.32 -5.96
N ALA A 185 -18.88 -10.69 -4.69
CA ALA A 185 -19.45 -11.99 -4.28
C ALA A 185 -20.91 -12.18 -4.75
N CYS A 186 -21.70 -11.10 -4.71
CA CYS A 186 -23.08 -11.10 -5.22
C CYS A 186 -23.16 -10.90 -6.75
N ARG A 187 -22.02 -10.77 -7.47
CA ARG A 187 -21.95 -10.52 -8.92
C ARG A 187 -22.80 -9.31 -9.33
N ILE A 188 -22.76 -8.23 -8.56
CA ILE A 188 -23.53 -7.01 -8.86
C ILE A 188 -22.94 -6.31 -10.07
N HIS A 189 -23.72 -6.21 -11.14
CA HIS A 189 -23.37 -5.46 -12.35
C HIS A 189 -23.92 -4.03 -12.26
N TYR A 190 -23.05 -3.05 -12.22
CA TYR A 190 -23.46 -1.65 -12.16
C TYR A 190 -23.75 -1.11 -13.56
N PRO A 191 -24.82 -0.31 -13.74
CA PRO A 191 -25.04 0.43 -14.97
C PRO A 191 -23.81 1.27 -15.32
N VAL A 192 -23.59 1.49 -16.63
CA VAL A 192 -22.41 2.21 -17.16
C VAL A 192 -22.22 3.58 -16.50
N ILE A 193 -23.31 4.30 -16.25
CA ILE A 193 -23.27 5.62 -15.60
C ILE A 193 -22.66 5.51 -14.19
N ILE A 194 -23.13 4.56 -13.38
CA ILE A 194 -22.65 4.35 -12.01
C ILE A 194 -21.20 3.89 -12.03
N SER A 195 -20.83 2.93 -12.88
CA SER A 195 -19.47 2.42 -13.00
C SER A 195 -18.49 3.53 -13.43
N LYS A 196 -18.85 4.37 -14.39
CA LYS A 196 -18.03 5.53 -14.80
C LYS A 196 -17.89 6.55 -13.68
N THR A 197 -18.97 6.83 -12.94
CA THR A 197 -18.92 7.77 -11.80
C THR A 197 -17.99 7.26 -10.71
N ILE A 198 -18.09 6.00 -10.31
CA ILE A 198 -17.18 5.36 -9.35
C ILE A 198 -15.75 5.47 -9.86
N SER A 199 -15.49 5.17 -11.13
CA SER A 199 -14.15 5.21 -11.73
C SER A 199 -13.57 6.63 -11.74
N ASN A 200 -14.37 7.66 -12.04
CA ASN A 200 -13.93 9.06 -12.05
C ASN A 200 -13.54 9.55 -10.65
N VAL A 201 -14.27 9.13 -9.61
CA VAL A 201 -13.91 9.48 -8.23
C VAL A 201 -12.68 8.67 -7.77
N ALA A 202 -12.63 7.38 -8.08
CA ALA A 202 -11.54 6.49 -7.70
C ALA A 202 -10.18 6.95 -8.26
N VAL A 203 -10.14 7.42 -9.50
CA VAL A 203 -8.90 7.85 -10.16
C VAL A 203 -8.25 9.05 -9.46
N LEU A 204 -9.01 9.85 -8.73
CA LEU A 204 -8.50 11.01 -7.97
C LEU A 204 -7.68 10.59 -6.74
N ALA A 205 -7.90 9.39 -6.21
CA ALA A 205 -7.33 8.95 -4.93
C ALA A 205 -5.79 9.04 -4.92
N THR A 206 -5.14 8.42 -5.88
CA THR A 206 -3.67 8.37 -5.94
C THR A 206 -3.04 9.73 -6.25
N PRO A 207 -3.44 10.49 -7.28
CA PRO A 207 -2.88 11.81 -7.56
C PRO A 207 -3.03 12.79 -6.39
N LEU A 208 -4.21 12.86 -5.79
CA LEU A 208 -4.45 13.75 -4.64
C LEU A 208 -3.60 13.33 -3.42
N ALA A 209 -3.46 12.02 -3.17
CA ALA A 209 -2.62 11.52 -2.10
C ALA A 209 -1.15 11.89 -2.30
N LEU A 210 -0.64 11.78 -3.54
CA LEU A 210 0.75 12.12 -3.88
C LEU A 210 1.02 13.63 -3.75
N ILE A 211 0.10 14.47 -4.24
CA ILE A 211 0.18 15.93 -4.06
C ILE A 211 0.14 16.29 -2.58
N GLY A 212 -0.79 15.71 -1.81
CA GLY A 212 -0.90 15.96 -0.36
C GLY A 212 0.32 15.49 0.42
N LEU A 213 0.93 14.35 0.02
CA LEU A 213 2.17 13.86 0.61
C LEU A 213 3.34 14.80 0.29
N GLY A 214 3.47 15.21 -0.96
CA GLY A 214 4.53 16.11 -1.39
C GLY A 214 4.43 17.48 -0.70
N ALA A 215 3.23 18.07 -0.68
CA ALA A 215 2.98 19.36 -0.01
C ALA A 215 3.17 19.29 1.51
N GLY A 216 2.85 18.15 2.14
CA GLY A 216 3.08 17.92 3.57
C GLY A 216 4.48 17.36 3.91
N PHE A 217 5.41 17.26 2.95
CA PHE A 217 6.72 16.68 3.18
C PHE A 217 7.68 17.64 3.90
N GLU A 218 8.12 17.25 5.09
CA GLU A 218 9.03 18.03 5.93
C GLU A 218 10.47 17.48 5.85
N GLY A 219 11.23 17.90 4.83
CA GLY A 219 12.59 17.39 4.56
C GLY A 219 13.53 17.44 5.74
N LYS A 220 13.54 18.54 6.54
CA LYS A 220 14.39 18.68 7.74
C LYS A 220 14.06 17.63 8.81
N LYS A 221 12.78 17.29 9.00
CA LYS A 221 12.37 16.22 9.92
C LYS A 221 12.66 14.83 9.34
N ALA A 222 12.48 14.66 8.04
CA ALA A 222 12.79 13.42 7.33
C ALA A 222 14.28 13.02 7.46
N LEU A 223 15.19 13.99 7.37
CA LEU A 223 16.63 13.75 7.57
C LEU A 223 16.97 13.21 8.98
N LYS A 224 16.19 13.54 9.99
CA LYS A 224 16.35 12.99 11.37
C LYS A 224 15.84 11.54 11.48
N LEU A 225 15.13 11.06 10.49
CA LEU A 225 14.49 9.72 10.45
C LEU A 225 15.13 8.79 9.41
N LEU A 226 16.35 9.10 8.92
CA LEU A 226 17.02 8.28 7.90
C LEU A 226 17.20 6.82 8.32
N ALA A 227 17.57 6.55 9.58
CA ALA A 227 17.78 5.20 10.07
C ALA A 227 16.46 4.36 10.04
N PRO A 228 15.36 4.77 10.68
CA PRO A 228 14.11 4.01 10.58
C PRO A 228 13.53 3.99 9.15
N THR A 229 13.72 5.04 8.35
CA THR A 229 13.34 5.06 6.94
C THR A 229 14.12 4.00 6.14
N GLY A 230 15.44 3.93 6.35
CA GLY A 230 16.29 2.93 5.71
C GLY A 230 15.91 1.51 6.09
N VAL A 231 15.64 1.25 7.37
CA VAL A 231 15.19 -0.07 7.84
C VAL A 231 13.88 -0.47 7.17
N ALA A 232 12.87 0.40 7.18
CA ALA A 232 11.59 0.11 6.53
C ALA A 232 11.75 -0.12 5.02
N THR A 233 12.59 0.68 4.36
CA THR A 233 12.87 0.57 2.92
C THR A 233 13.54 -0.75 2.57
N VAL A 234 14.57 -1.15 3.33
CA VAL A 234 15.28 -2.43 3.11
C VAL A 234 14.37 -3.62 3.38
N LEU A 235 13.61 -3.59 4.48
CA LEU A 235 12.62 -4.64 4.75
C LEU A 235 11.65 -4.78 3.59
N LYS A 236 11.09 -3.64 3.12
CA LYS A 236 10.05 -3.61 2.10
C LYS A 236 10.54 -4.03 0.73
N LEU A 237 11.68 -3.49 0.28
CA LEU A 237 12.13 -3.66 -1.10
C LEU A 237 13.07 -4.85 -1.31
N VAL A 238 13.69 -5.34 -0.25
CA VAL A 238 14.73 -6.38 -0.35
C VAL A 238 14.39 -7.61 0.49
N VAL A 239 14.17 -7.44 1.80
CA VAL A 239 14.06 -8.58 2.71
C VAL A 239 12.83 -9.43 2.43
N TRP A 240 11.65 -8.82 2.31
CA TRP A 240 10.42 -9.57 2.05
C TRP A 240 10.44 -10.29 0.70
N PRO A 241 10.80 -9.65 -0.43
CA PRO A 241 10.94 -10.36 -1.69
C PRO A 241 11.99 -11.46 -1.64
N ALA A 242 13.18 -11.21 -1.08
CA ALA A 242 14.25 -12.19 -1.01
C ALA A 242 13.88 -13.43 -0.18
N LEU A 243 13.08 -13.25 0.88
CA LEU A 243 12.63 -14.35 1.74
C LEU A 243 11.49 -15.16 1.11
N PHE A 244 10.50 -14.48 0.52
CA PHE A 244 9.26 -15.15 0.12
C PHE A 244 9.18 -15.53 -1.34
N LEU A 245 10.02 -14.99 -2.24
CA LEU A 245 10.05 -15.46 -3.64
C LEU A 245 10.58 -16.90 -3.76
N PRO A 246 11.69 -17.30 -3.09
CA PRO A 246 12.10 -18.69 -3.09
C PRO A 246 11.05 -19.63 -2.50
N LEU A 247 10.36 -19.18 -1.45
CA LEU A 247 9.26 -19.94 -0.85
C LEU A 247 8.09 -20.08 -1.84
N ALA A 248 7.73 -19.04 -2.56
CA ALA A 248 6.69 -19.07 -3.59
C ALA A 248 7.04 -20.07 -4.71
N VAL A 249 8.29 -20.08 -5.16
CA VAL A 249 8.78 -21.05 -6.16
C VAL A 249 8.70 -22.47 -5.61
N HIS A 250 9.06 -22.68 -4.34
CA HIS A 250 8.93 -23.99 -3.69
C HIS A 250 7.48 -24.50 -3.67
N PHE A 251 6.49 -23.62 -3.52
CA PHE A 251 5.07 -23.94 -3.64
C PHE A 251 4.57 -24.07 -5.09
N GLY A 252 5.46 -23.97 -6.08
CA GLY A 252 5.15 -24.15 -7.50
C GLY A 252 4.55 -22.90 -8.18
N PHE A 253 4.62 -21.73 -7.56
CA PHE A 253 4.18 -20.47 -8.18
C PHE A 253 5.25 -19.95 -9.13
N THR A 254 4.90 -19.83 -10.42
CA THR A 254 5.76 -19.34 -11.50
C THR A 254 4.98 -18.35 -12.39
N GLY A 255 5.64 -17.76 -13.38
CA GLY A 255 5.01 -16.88 -14.35
C GLY A 255 4.30 -15.69 -13.71
N GLU A 256 3.08 -15.40 -14.16
CA GLU A 256 2.27 -14.26 -13.69
C GLU A 256 2.04 -14.26 -12.17
N LYS A 257 1.81 -15.44 -11.56
CA LYS A 257 1.64 -15.59 -10.11
C LYS A 257 2.87 -15.10 -9.35
N LEU A 258 4.06 -15.49 -9.80
CA LEU A 258 5.32 -15.13 -9.14
C LEU A 258 5.62 -13.62 -9.29
N VAL A 259 5.33 -13.04 -10.45
CA VAL A 259 5.44 -11.59 -10.67
C VAL A 259 4.46 -10.83 -9.77
N ALA A 260 3.22 -11.29 -9.64
CA ALA A 260 2.25 -10.66 -8.74
C ALA A 260 2.71 -10.72 -7.27
N ILE A 261 3.29 -11.86 -6.81
CA ILE A 261 3.89 -11.97 -5.48
C ILE A 261 5.08 -11.01 -5.32
N LEU A 262 5.96 -10.91 -6.33
CA LEU A 262 7.04 -9.92 -6.31
C LEU A 262 6.51 -8.50 -6.12
N ILE A 263 5.47 -8.10 -6.85
CA ILE A 263 4.86 -6.77 -6.71
C ILE A 263 4.19 -6.60 -5.34
N MET A 264 3.50 -7.62 -4.84
CA MET A 264 2.91 -7.62 -3.51
C MET A 264 3.96 -7.33 -2.43
N LEU A 265 5.14 -7.92 -2.53
CA LEU A 265 6.20 -7.83 -1.53
C LEU A 265 7.13 -6.64 -1.77
N GLY A 266 7.57 -6.39 -3.01
CA GLY A 266 8.67 -5.51 -3.38
C GLY A 266 8.26 -4.21 -4.07
N SER A 267 6.96 -3.94 -4.31
CA SER A 267 6.55 -2.62 -4.83
C SER A 267 6.66 -1.53 -3.75
N PRO A 268 6.73 -0.24 -4.15
CA PRO A 268 6.84 0.84 -3.19
C PRO A 268 5.74 0.83 -2.14
N THR A 269 6.04 1.41 -0.99
CA THR A 269 5.04 1.63 0.06
C THR A 269 3.92 2.53 -0.48
N THR A 270 2.67 2.11 -0.27
CA THR A 270 1.51 2.86 -0.77
C THR A 270 1.34 4.21 -0.07
N VAL A 271 0.97 5.23 -0.84
CA VAL A 271 0.70 6.58 -0.31
C VAL A 271 -0.44 6.61 0.70
N SER A 272 -1.36 5.65 0.63
CA SER A 272 -2.45 5.52 1.61
C SER A 272 -1.94 5.33 3.04
N CYS A 273 -0.70 4.83 3.25
CA CYS A 273 -0.06 4.79 4.57
C CYS A 273 0.06 6.18 5.19
N TYR A 274 0.51 7.17 4.41
CA TYR A 274 0.62 8.56 4.85
C TYR A 274 -0.75 9.15 5.18
N ILE A 275 -1.72 8.97 4.29
CA ILE A 275 -3.08 9.47 4.47
C ILE A 275 -3.73 8.89 5.73
N MET A 276 -3.58 7.59 5.97
CA MET A 276 -4.11 6.94 7.17
C MET A 276 -3.41 7.43 8.43
N ALA A 277 -2.07 7.51 8.44
CA ALA A 277 -1.32 8.03 9.57
C ALA A 277 -1.79 9.45 9.96
N LYS A 278 -1.88 10.36 8.98
CA LYS A 278 -2.35 11.74 9.22
C LYS A 278 -3.77 11.81 9.78
N ASN A 279 -4.70 11.01 9.24
CA ASN A 279 -6.10 11.02 9.69
C ASN A 279 -6.33 10.26 11.01
N MET A 280 -5.35 9.49 11.47
CA MET A 280 -5.35 8.78 12.75
C MET A 280 -4.42 9.45 13.79
N ASN A 281 -4.20 10.76 13.67
CA ASN A 281 -3.43 11.60 14.58
C ASN A 281 -1.94 11.24 14.74
N HIS A 282 -1.35 10.55 13.78
CA HIS A 282 0.09 10.35 13.70
C HIS A 282 0.78 11.50 12.97
N GLU A 283 2.10 11.66 13.21
CA GLU A 283 2.90 12.74 12.60
C GLU A 283 2.98 12.59 11.06
N GLY A 284 3.04 11.35 10.54
CA GLY A 284 3.12 11.03 9.11
C GLY A 284 4.49 11.29 8.48
N THR A 285 5.44 11.85 9.20
CA THR A 285 6.77 12.19 8.68
C THR A 285 7.58 10.94 8.32
N LEU A 286 7.56 9.92 9.17
CA LEU A 286 8.25 8.66 8.87
C LEU A 286 7.60 7.96 7.68
N THR A 287 6.28 7.89 7.66
CA THR A 287 5.55 7.25 6.56
C THR A 287 5.82 7.94 5.22
N SER A 288 5.79 9.30 5.18
CA SER A 288 6.09 10.06 3.95
C SER A 288 7.53 9.81 3.48
N SER A 289 8.50 9.78 4.41
CA SER A 289 9.89 9.50 4.09
C SER A 289 10.08 8.11 3.48
N VAL A 290 9.43 7.08 4.03
CA VAL A 290 9.48 5.72 3.50
C VAL A 290 8.80 5.63 2.12
N VAL A 291 7.64 6.28 1.93
CA VAL A 291 6.96 6.31 0.62
C VAL A 291 7.88 6.92 -0.44
N VAL A 292 8.51 8.06 -0.16
CA VAL A 292 9.45 8.72 -1.09
C VAL A 292 10.64 7.81 -1.40
N ALA A 293 11.30 7.28 -0.37
CA ALA A 293 12.48 6.42 -0.53
C ALA A 293 12.15 5.13 -1.30
N THR A 294 11.05 4.45 -0.93
CA THR A 294 10.66 3.21 -1.61
C THR A 294 10.19 3.44 -3.04
N THR A 295 9.52 4.56 -3.33
CA THR A 295 9.11 4.89 -4.70
C THR A 295 10.33 5.09 -5.61
N PHE A 296 11.35 5.80 -5.13
CA PHE A 296 12.57 6.02 -5.90
C PHE A 296 13.39 4.74 -6.09
N LEU A 297 13.61 3.97 -5.01
CA LEU A 297 14.47 2.79 -5.03
C LEU A 297 13.81 1.55 -5.64
N SER A 298 12.48 1.47 -5.67
CA SER A 298 11.77 0.30 -6.19
C SER A 298 11.99 0.06 -7.68
N SER A 299 12.27 1.11 -8.47
CA SER A 299 12.62 0.96 -9.89
C SER A 299 13.84 0.06 -10.09
N VAL A 300 14.84 0.23 -9.23
CA VAL A 300 16.08 -0.56 -9.27
C VAL A 300 15.82 -1.96 -8.70
N THR A 301 15.22 -2.05 -7.51
CA THR A 301 15.03 -3.36 -6.84
C THR A 301 14.08 -4.28 -7.61
N LEU A 302 12.97 -3.78 -8.14
CA LEU A 302 12.06 -4.57 -8.99
C LEU A 302 12.77 -5.04 -10.27
N THR A 303 13.56 -4.18 -10.91
CA THR A 303 14.33 -4.56 -12.10
C THR A 303 15.31 -5.69 -11.79
N VAL A 304 16.02 -5.60 -10.67
CA VAL A 304 16.97 -6.65 -10.23
C VAL A 304 16.23 -7.97 -9.98
N PHE A 305 15.13 -7.96 -9.22
CA PHE A 305 14.36 -9.18 -8.97
C PHE A 305 13.77 -9.78 -10.25
N LEU A 306 13.19 -8.97 -11.13
CA LEU A 306 12.69 -9.44 -12.44
C LEU A 306 13.80 -10.05 -13.30
N PHE A 307 14.99 -9.43 -13.30
CA PHE A 307 16.15 -9.98 -14.01
C PHE A 307 16.56 -11.34 -13.42
N ILE A 308 16.63 -11.48 -12.10
CA ILE A 308 16.95 -12.75 -11.43
C ILE A 308 15.90 -13.82 -11.80
N LEU A 309 14.62 -13.51 -11.67
CA LEU A 309 13.54 -14.47 -11.95
C LEU A 309 13.56 -14.93 -13.42
N ARG A 310 13.84 -14.02 -14.36
CA ARG A 310 14.00 -14.39 -15.79
C ARG A 310 15.24 -15.24 -16.03
N SER A 311 16.38 -14.91 -15.41
CA SER A 311 17.62 -15.68 -15.56
C SER A 311 17.45 -17.11 -15.05
N LEU A 312 16.56 -17.31 -14.07
CA LEU A 312 16.19 -18.62 -13.54
C LEU A 312 15.06 -19.30 -14.32
N GLN A 313 14.57 -18.70 -15.41
CA GLN A 313 13.45 -19.21 -16.24
C GLN A 313 12.15 -19.43 -15.43
N LEU A 314 11.91 -18.63 -14.41
CA LEU A 314 10.73 -18.71 -13.55
C LEU A 314 9.58 -17.83 -14.02
N ILE A 315 9.91 -16.85 -14.90
CA ILE A 315 8.97 -15.89 -15.51
C ILE A 315 9.32 -15.63 -16.98
#